data_79be714a6984bbea6aacc7d7ba5e59d7
#
_entry.id   79be714a6984bbea6aacc7d7ba5e59d7
#
_cell.length_a   1.000
_cell.length_b   1.000
_cell.length_c   1.000
_cell.angle_alpha   90.00
_cell.angle_beta   90.00
_cell.angle_gamma   90.00
#
_symmetry.space_group_name_H-M   'P 1'
#
loop_
_entity.id
_entity.type
_entity.pdbx_description
1 polymer ?
#
loop_
_entity_poly.entity_id
_entity_poly.type
_entity_poly.pdbx_seq_one_letter_code
_entity_poly.pdbx_strand_id
1 'polypeptide(L)'
;MYYPVTLDVLHQIFSKFGTVLKIITFTKNNQFQALLQYGDPANAQQAKLALDGQNIYNACCTLRIDFSKLVNLNVKYNNDKSRDYTRPDLPSGDGQPALDPAIAAAFAKETSLLAVPGALSPLGIPNAAAAAAAAAASRVGIHGVSTSANTVLLVSNLNEEMVSPQSLFTLFGVYGDVQRVKILYNKKDGALIQMADGNQSQLAMSHLNGQKMYGKIIRVTLSKHQTVQLPREGLDDQGLTKDFANSPLHRFKKPGSKNFQNIFPPSATLHLSNIPQTITEEDLRTLFTNTGGTVKAFKFFQDHKMALLQMSTVEEAIQALIDLHNYNIGDNHHLRVSFSKSTI
;
A
#
# COMPACT_ATOMS: atom_id res chain seq x y z
N MET A 1 -11.25 -2.44 31.37
CA MET A 1 -10.04 -3.25 31.62
C MET A 1 -9.09 -3.05 30.45
N TYR A 2 -7.92 -2.48 30.70
CA TYR A 2 -6.88 -2.40 29.66
C TYR A 2 -6.11 -3.73 29.66
N TYR A 3 -6.19 -4.49 28.57
CA TYR A 3 -5.35 -5.67 28.39
C TYR A 3 -3.96 -5.22 27.95
N PRO A 4 -2.90 -5.48 28.71
CA PRO A 4 -1.55 -5.07 28.33
C PRO A 4 -1.06 -5.91 27.14
N VAL A 5 -0.54 -5.24 26.10
CA VAL A 5 0.17 -5.92 25.02
C VAL A 5 1.63 -6.07 25.46
N THR A 6 2.00 -7.31 25.80
CA THR A 6 3.37 -7.66 26.25
C THR A 6 4.21 -8.24 25.13
N LEU A 7 5.53 -8.36 25.33
CA LEU A 7 6.43 -9.06 24.41
C LEU A 7 5.97 -10.49 24.16
N ASP A 8 5.52 -11.21 25.19
CA ASP A 8 5.10 -12.61 25.07
C ASP A 8 3.84 -12.74 24.21
N VAL A 9 2.88 -11.83 24.35
CA VAL A 9 1.68 -11.77 23.49
C VAL A 9 2.07 -11.53 22.05
N LEU A 10 2.95 -10.57 21.77
CA LEU A 10 3.44 -10.32 20.43
C LEU A 10 4.21 -11.53 19.88
N HIS A 11 5.11 -12.10 20.65
CA HIS A 11 5.85 -13.29 20.25
C HIS A 11 4.89 -14.44 19.90
N GLN A 12 3.91 -14.74 20.74
CA GLN A 12 2.92 -15.80 20.51
C GLN A 12 2.13 -15.63 19.21
N ILE A 13 1.72 -14.39 18.92
CA ILE A 13 0.93 -14.08 17.73
C ILE A 13 1.80 -14.19 16.46
N PHE A 14 2.99 -13.59 16.49
CA PHE A 14 3.85 -13.48 15.32
C PHE A 14 4.64 -14.76 15.03
N SER A 15 4.96 -15.58 16.03
CA SER A 15 5.65 -16.87 15.84
C SER A 15 4.89 -17.89 15.01
N LYS A 16 3.58 -17.69 14.81
CA LYS A 16 2.76 -18.52 13.92
C LYS A 16 3.16 -18.41 12.44
N PHE A 17 3.87 -17.36 12.09
CA PHE A 17 4.28 -17.08 10.70
C PHE A 17 5.77 -17.36 10.43
N GLY A 18 6.52 -17.74 11.46
CA GLY A 18 7.93 -18.06 11.36
C GLY A 18 8.73 -17.69 12.59
N THR A 19 10.04 -17.94 12.52
CA THR A 19 10.94 -17.69 13.65
C THR A 19 11.13 -16.21 13.91
N VAL A 20 10.63 -15.74 15.03
CA VAL A 20 10.86 -14.38 15.53
C VAL A 20 12.20 -14.31 16.24
N LEU A 21 13.09 -13.45 15.77
CA LEU A 21 14.43 -13.30 16.33
C LEU A 21 14.47 -12.26 17.46
N LYS A 22 13.84 -11.10 17.25
CA LYS A 22 13.93 -9.98 18.18
C LYS A 22 12.62 -9.20 18.22
N ILE A 23 12.29 -8.67 19.41
CA ILE A 23 11.18 -7.74 19.61
C ILE A 23 11.65 -6.60 20.50
N ILE A 24 11.25 -5.37 20.15
CA ILE A 24 11.43 -4.16 20.97
C ILE A 24 10.09 -3.44 21.01
N THR A 25 9.62 -3.08 22.21
CA THR A 25 8.41 -2.28 22.42
C THR A 25 8.77 -0.90 22.98
N PHE A 26 8.03 0.11 22.54
CA PHE A 26 8.23 1.50 22.99
C PHE A 26 6.95 2.32 22.82
N THR A 27 6.89 3.47 23.46
CA THR A 27 5.79 4.43 23.29
C THR A 27 6.30 5.64 22.56
N LYS A 28 5.66 6.04 21.47
CA LYS A 28 5.93 7.25 20.70
C LYS A 28 4.63 8.00 20.45
N ASN A 29 4.61 9.30 20.71
CA ASN A 29 3.43 10.16 20.55
C ASN A 29 2.17 9.58 21.24
N ASN A 30 2.34 9.06 22.44
CA ASN A 30 1.30 8.39 23.24
C ASN A 30 0.70 7.15 22.59
N GLN A 31 1.38 6.58 21.59
CA GLN A 31 0.99 5.32 20.94
C GLN A 31 2.00 4.22 21.26
N PHE A 32 1.49 3.06 21.66
CA PHE A 32 2.31 1.86 21.86
C PHE A 32 2.72 1.31 20.49
N GLN A 33 4.02 1.08 20.31
CA GLN A 33 4.59 0.56 19.08
C GLN A 33 5.55 -0.58 19.39
N ALA A 34 5.75 -1.46 18.43
CA ALA A 34 6.73 -2.53 18.51
C ALA A 34 7.53 -2.65 17.20
N LEU A 35 8.80 -3.02 17.33
CA LEU A 35 9.64 -3.47 16.23
C LEU A 35 9.87 -4.96 16.40
N LEU A 36 9.68 -5.72 15.32
CA LEU A 36 9.81 -7.17 15.32
C LEU A 36 10.67 -7.60 14.13
N GLN A 37 11.63 -8.48 14.40
CA GLN A 37 12.53 -9.02 13.38
C GLN A 37 12.30 -10.52 13.24
N TYR A 38 12.03 -10.95 12.00
CA TYR A 38 12.03 -12.37 11.62
C TYR A 38 13.39 -12.83 11.09
N GLY A 39 13.60 -14.15 11.10
CA GLY A 39 14.73 -14.79 10.45
C GLY A 39 14.66 -14.74 8.92
N ASP A 40 13.45 -14.72 8.38
CA ASP A 40 13.17 -14.69 6.94
C ASP A 40 12.20 -13.54 6.61
N PRO A 41 12.51 -12.69 5.61
CA PRO A 41 11.63 -11.62 5.17
C PRO A 41 10.29 -12.13 4.63
N ALA A 42 10.20 -13.35 4.11
CA ALA A 42 8.94 -13.94 3.67
C ALA A 42 7.95 -14.12 4.84
N ASN A 43 8.46 -14.49 6.03
CA ASN A 43 7.66 -14.61 7.24
C ASN A 43 7.11 -13.26 7.71
N ALA A 44 7.90 -12.19 7.60
CA ALA A 44 7.47 -10.84 7.90
C ALA A 44 6.34 -10.39 6.97
N GLN A 45 6.43 -10.73 5.69
CA GLN A 45 5.40 -10.44 4.70
C GLN A 45 4.10 -11.21 4.98
N GLN A 46 4.20 -12.51 5.28
CA GLN A 46 3.02 -13.32 5.64
C GLN A 46 2.34 -12.82 6.91
N ALA A 47 3.12 -12.48 7.94
CA ALA A 47 2.59 -11.93 9.17
C ALA A 47 1.86 -10.60 8.94
N LYS A 48 2.44 -9.70 8.14
CA LYS A 48 1.77 -8.45 7.76
C LYS A 48 0.45 -8.72 7.04
N LEU A 49 0.45 -9.59 6.04
CA LEU A 49 -0.75 -9.91 5.26
C LEU A 49 -1.88 -10.51 6.10
N ALA A 50 -1.53 -11.32 7.09
CA ALA A 50 -2.50 -12.02 7.92
C ALA A 50 -2.99 -11.21 9.12
N LEU A 51 -2.16 -10.34 9.66
CA LEU A 51 -2.41 -9.68 10.95
C LEU A 51 -2.70 -8.18 10.85
N ASP A 52 -2.36 -7.51 9.73
CA ASP A 52 -2.64 -6.08 9.59
C ASP A 52 -4.14 -5.83 9.60
N GLY A 53 -4.57 -4.90 10.44
CA GLY A 53 -5.98 -4.62 10.68
C GLY A 53 -6.70 -5.60 11.64
N GLN A 54 -6.04 -6.68 12.10
CA GLN A 54 -6.62 -7.61 13.08
C GLN A 54 -6.50 -7.07 14.51
N ASN A 55 -7.43 -7.47 15.35
CA ASN A 55 -7.42 -7.13 16.76
C ASN A 55 -6.64 -8.19 17.56
N ILE A 56 -5.76 -7.74 18.46
CA ILE A 56 -5.06 -8.65 19.40
C ILE A 56 -6.05 -9.27 20.38
N TYR A 57 -7.02 -8.48 20.85
CA TYR A 57 -8.08 -8.91 21.77
C TYR A 57 -9.45 -8.57 21.18
N ASN A 58 -10.50 -9.23 21.64
CA ASN A 58 -11.86 -8.97 21.18
C ASN A 58 -12.20 -7.47 21.31
N ALA A 59 -12.46 -6.82 20.18
CA ALA A 59 -12.80 -5.40 20.04
C ALA A 59 -11.74 -4.40 20.54
N CYS A 60 -10.47 -4.82 20.70
CA CYS A 60 -9.40 -3.94 21.20
C CYS A 60 -8.06 -4.24 20.52
N CYS A 61 -7.21 -3.20 20.45
CA CYS A 61 -5.81 -3.29 20.07
C CYS A 61 -5.61 -3.79 18.62
N THR A 62 -6.18 -3.04 17.68
CA THR A 62 -6.01 -3.29 16.24
C THR A 62 -4.55 -3.12 15.83
N LEU A 63 -3.97 -4.16 15.26
CA LEU A 63 -2.63 -4.13 14.71
C LEU A 63 -2.59 -3.27 13.44
N ARG A 64 -1.57 -2.41 13.36
CA ARG A 64 -1.17 -1.73 12.14
C ARG A 64 0.28 -2.08 11.87
N ILE A 65 0.52 -2.78 10.79
CA ILE A 65 1.83 -3.40 10.52
C ILE A 65 2.43 -2.80 9.25
N ASP A 66 3.63 -2.23 9.40
CA ASP A 66 4.42 -1.73 8.28
C ASP A 66 5.85 -2.25 8.36
N PHE A 67 6.52 -2.30 7.20
CA PHE A 67 7.92 -2.66 7.14
C PHE A 67 8.79 -1.52 7.67
N SER A 68 9.70 -1.89 8.57
CA SER A 68 10.69 -0.94 9.09
C SER A 68 11.80 -0.69 8.06
N LYS A 69 12.33 0.56 8.05
CA LYS A 69 13.56 0.90 7.31
C LYS A 69 14.82 0.29 7.93
N LEU A 70 14.71 -0.23 9.16
CA LEU A 70 15.81 -0.89 9.86
C LEU A 70 16.02 -2.29 9.32
N VAL A 71 17.24 -2.60 8.92
CA VAL A 71 17.62 -3.93 8.41
C VAL A 71 17.79 -4.92 9.56
N ASN A 72 18.25 -4.45 10.72
CA ASN A 72 18.51 -5.26 11.90
C ASN A 72 18.09 -4.52 13.17
N LEU A 73 17.55 -5.26 14.14
CA LEU A 73 17.31 -4.75 15.48
C LEU A 73 18.52 -5.04 16.38
N ASN A 74 18.98 -4.01 17.07
CA ASN A 74 20.05 -4.16 18.08
C ASN A 74 19.40 -4.20 19.47
N VAL A 75 19.29 -5.39 20.05
CA VAL A 75 18.81 -5.60 21.41
C VAL A 75 20.00 -5.75 22.34
N LYS A 76 20.11 -4.84 23.31
CA LYS A 76 21.20 -4.84 24.32
C LYS A 76 20.80 -5.55 25.61
N TYR A 77 19.50 -5.61 25.90
CA TYR A 77 18.95 -6.11 27.16
C TYR A 77 17.72 -6.98 26.90
N ASN A 78 17.61 -8.09 27.63
CA ASN A 78 16.42 -8.92 27.67
C ASN A 78 15.58 -8.54 28.88
N ASN A 79 14.52 -7.75 28.66
CA ASN A 79 13.61 -7.27 29.71
C ASN A 79 12.15 -7.25 29.22
N ASP A 80 11.27 -6.59 29.94
CA ASP A 80 9.85 -6.45 29.61
C ASP A 80 9.56 -5.60 28.35
N LYS A 81 10.56 -4.82 27.85
CA LYS A 81 10.44 -3.94 26.69
C LYS A 81 11.22 -4.41 25.46
N SER A 82 12.20 -5.27 25.64
CA SER A 82 13.02 -5.79 24.54
C SER A 82 13.49 -7.21 24.81
N ARG A 83 13.55 -8.02 23.76
CA ARG A 83 14.08 -9.40 23.84
C ARG A 83 14.73 -9.81 22.53
N ASP A 84 15.91 -10.39 22.63
CA ASP A 84 16.58 -11.14 21.57
C ASP A 84 16.44 -12.64 21.89
N TYR A 85 15.61 -13.31 21.13
CA TYR A 85 15.33 -14.75 21.31
C TYR A 85 16.49 -15.64 20.82
N THR A 86 17.45 -15.07 20.09
CA THR A 86 18.67 -15.76 19.66
C THR A 86 19.79 -15.68 20.71
N ARG A 87 19.65 -14.78 21.68
CA ARG A 87 20.62 -14.50 22.72
C ARG A 87 19.98 -14.42 24.10
N PRO A 88 19.65 -15.56 24.70
CA PRO A 88 19.07 -15.60 26.05
C PRO A 88 20.04 -15.16 27.15
N ASP A 89 21.34 -15.08 26.85
CA ASP A 89 22.43 -14.65 27.72
C ASP A 89 22.48 -13.13 27.98
N LEU A 90 21.71 -12.31 27.27
CA LEU A 90 21.74 -10.87 27.47
C LEU A 90 21.19 -10.46 28.85
N PRO A 91 21.84 -9.47 29.52
CA PRO A 91 21.40 -8.99 30.83
C PRO A 91 20.03 -8.30 30.77
N SER A 92 19.33 -8.24 31.89
CA SER A 92 18.02 -7.55 31.99
C SER A 92 18.11 -6.03 31.90
N GLY A 93 19.24 -5.44 32.30
CA GLY A 93 19.49 -4.02 32.12
C GLY A 93 18.49 -3.11 32.86
N ASP A 94 18.22 -3.40 34.13
CA ASP A 94 17.26 -2.66 34.95
C ASP A 94 17.58 -1.16 34.96
N GLY A 95 16.65 -0.34 34.45
CA GLY A 95 16.71 1.12 34.47
C GLY A 95 17.27 1.79 33.21
N GLN A 96 17.60 1.05 32.16
CA GLN A 96 18.07 1.64 30.88
C GLN A 96 16.97 1.68 29.79
N PRO A 97 16.95 2.72 28.93
CA PRO A 97 15.97 2.81 27.83
C PRO A 97 16.16 1.67 26.83
N ALA A 98 15.05 1.04 26.42
CA ALA A 98 15.02 -0.11 25.52
C ALA A 98 15.49 0.18 24.08
N LEU A 99 15.56 1.45 23.70
CA LEU A 99 15.96 1.91 22.34
C LEU A 99 17.41 2.40 22.35
N ASP A 100 18.21 1.86 21.43
CA ASP A 100 19.53 2.41 21.11
C ASP A 100 19.38 3.84 20.58
N PRO A 101 20.25 4.80 20.99
CA PRO A 101 20.27 6.17 20.45
C PRO A 101 20.31 6.23 18.92
N ALA A 102 20.95 5.26 18.26
CA ALA A 102 20.97 5.16 16.80
C ALA A 102 19.58 4.84 16.20
N ILE A 103 18.78 4.04 16.91
CA ILE A 103 17.40 3.72 16.52
C ILE A 103 16.50 4.93 16.76
N ALA A 104 16.67 5.62 17.89
CA ALA A 104 15.94 6.86 18.20
C ALA A 104 16.23 7.97 17.19
N ALA A 105 17.49 8.11 16.73
CA ALA A 105 17.90 9.07 15.71
C ALA A 105 17.31 8.77 14.31
N ALA A 106 17.14 7.51 13.96
CA ALA A 106 16.51 7.12 12.70
C ALA A 106 15.02 7.54 12.64
N PHE A 107 14.34 7.59 13.79
CA PHE A 107 12.96 8.07 13.89
C PHE A 107 12.84 9.60 14.07
N ALA A 108 13.89 10.27 14.53
CA ALA A 108 13.88 11.72 14.73
C ALA A 108 13.95 12.53 13.42
N LYS A 109 14.43 11.92 12.33
CA LYS A 109 14.55 12.61 11.03
C LYS A 109 13.24 12.84 10.27
N GLU A 110 12.13 12.29 10.72
CA GLU A 110 10.83 12.47 10.05
C GLU A 110 9.97 13.63 10.61
N THR A 111 10.43 14.35 11.63
CA THR A 111 9.67 15.46 12.24
C THR A 111 10.29 16.85 12.07
N SER A 112 11.35 17.01 11.29
CA SER A 112 12.00 18.32 11.07
C SER A 112 11.63 18.98 9.77
N LEU A 113 10.35 19.30 9.57
CA LEU A 113 9.92 20.18 8.48
C LEU A 113 8.91 21.23 8.94
N LEU A 114 8.96 21.69 10.19
CA LEU A 114 8.26 22.90 10.65
C LEU A 114 8.93 23.46 11.92
N ALA A 115 9.94 24.26 11.77
CA ALA A 115 10.23 25.36 12.70
C ALA A 115 11.18 26.36 12.06
N VAL A 116 10.69 27.55 11.92
CA VAL A 116 11.26 28.78 11.39
C VAL A 116 12.05 29.52 12.48
N PRO A 117 12.71 30.63 12.16
CA PRO A 117 14.13 30.85 12.38
C PRO A 117 14.39 31.76 13.56
N GLY A 118 15.59 31.74 14.01
CA GLY A 118 16.05 32.82 14.85
C GLY A 118 17.31 32.50 15.62
N ALA A 119 18.36 33.20 15.22
CA ALA A 119 19.51 33.68 16.00
C ALA A 119 20.83 32.92 15.92
N LEU A 120 21.69 33.56 15.13
CA LEU A 120 23.12 33.91 15.45
C LEU A 120 24.17 32.80 15.39
N SER A 121 24.95 32.98 14.32
CA SER A 121 26.32 32.48 14.14
C SER A 121 27.26 32.92 15.27
N PRO A 122 28.45 32.27 15.42
CA PRO A 122 29.56 32.79 14.63
C PRO A 122 30.59 31.76 14.09
N LEU A 123 31.11 32.15 12.93
CA LEU A 123 32.50 31.97 12.47
C LEU A 123 33.03 30.57 12.10
N GLY A 124 33.24 30.38 10.82
CA GLY A 124 34.58 30.15 10.34
C GLY A 124 34.81 28.89 9.50
N ILE A 125 35.15 29.16 8.26
CA ILE A 125 35.98 28.37 7.33
C ILE A 125 35.20 27.62 6.22
N PRO A 126 35.40 27.98 4.97
CA PRO A 126 34.85 27.27 3.81
C PRO A 126 35.72 26.06 3.50
N ASN A 127 35.15 24.87 3.57
CA ASN A 127 35.84 23.70 3.06
C ASN A 127 35.29 23.30 1.69
N ALA A 128 36.01 23.72 0.64
CA ALA A 128 35.78 23.38 -0.74
C ALA A 128 35.90 21.86 -1.04
N ALA A 129 36.24 21.05 -0.05
CA ALA A 129 36.36 19.61 -0.16
C ALA A 129 35.01 18.86 -0.09
N ALA A 130 33.97 19.48 0.49
CA ALA A 130 32.64 18.82 0.62
C ALA A 130 31.84 18.80 -0.69
N ALA A 131 32.08 19.77 -1.59
CA ALA A 131 31.39 19.82 -2.88
C ALA A 131 31.97 18.81 -3.90
N ALA A 132 33.25 18.46 -3.78
CA ALA A 132 33.88 17.44 -4.64
C ALA A 132 33.50 16.01 -4.25
N ALA A 133 33.22 15.77 -2.96
CA ALA A 133 32.78 14.46 -2.48
C ALA A 133 31.33 14.14 -2.88
N ALA A 134 30.47 15.14 -2.98
CA ALA A 134 29.09 14.96 -3.43
C ALA A 134 28.99 14.69 -4.94
N ALA A 135 29.92 15.23 -5.75
CA ALA A 135 29.97 14.99 -7.20
C ALA A 135 30.66 13.67 -7.56
N ALA A 136 31.54 13.14 -6.70
CA ALA A 136 32.17 11.83 -6.91
C ALA A 136 31.29 10.66 -6.48
N ALA A 137 30.39 10.86 -5.50
CA ALA A 137 29.43 9.84 -5.08
C ALA A 137 28.35 9.53 -6.11
N SER A 138 28.14 10.41 -7.10
CA SER A 138 27.19 10.20 -8.18
C SER A 138 27.76 9.38 -9.37
N ARG A 139 29.06 9.03 -9.34
CA ARG A 139 29.73 8.30 -10.44
C ARG A 139 30.26 6.91 -10.07
N VAL A 140 30.29 6.58 -8.80
CA VAL A 140 30.54 5.20 -8.39
C VAL A 140 29.19 4.59 -8.10
N GLY A 141 28.69 3.82 -9.05
CA GLY A 141 27.56 2.93 -8.84
C GLY A 141 27.91 1.95 -7.73
N ILE A 142 27.72 2.39 -6.49
CA ILE A 142 27.57 1.44 -5.41
C ILE A 142 26.26 0.72 -5.71
N HIS A 143 26.36 -0.45 -6.32
CA HIS A 143 25.37 -1.48 -6.19
C HIS A 143 25.30 -1.86 -4.71
N GLY A 144 24.87 -0.92 -3.87
CA GLY A 144 24.25 -1.23 -2.61
C GLY A 144 23.03 -2.06 -2.96
N VAL A 145 22.95 -3.26 -2.45
CA VAL A 145 21.81 -4.16 -2.53
C VAL A 145 20.56 -3.39 -2.12
N SER A 146 20.03 -2.58 -3.04
CA SER A 146 18.62 -2.33 -3.08
C SER A 146 18.04 -3.70 -3.44
N THR A 147 17.45 -4.37 -2.49
CA THR A 147 16.34 -5.25 -2.81
C THR A 147 15.41 -4.37 -3.63
N SER A 148 15.59 -4.38 -4.94
CA SER A 148 14.67 -3.71 -5.85
C SER A 148 13.36 -4.44 -5.63
N ALA A 149 12.51 -3.86 -4.78
CA ALA A 149 11.20 -4.40 -4.53
C ALA A 149 10.57 -4.51 -5.92
N ASN A 150 10.27 -5.75 -6.34
CA ASN A 150 9.84 -6.03 -7.69
C ASN A 150 8.59 -5.19 -7.99
N THR A 151 8.66 -4.33 -9.00
CA THR A 151 7.57 -3.44 -9.39
C THR A 151 6.55 -4.12 -10.29
N VAL A 152 6.84 -5.34 -10.77
CA VAL A 152 5.97 -6.07 -11.70
C VAL A 152 5.21 -7.17 -10.98
N LEU A 153 3.91 -7.16 -11.14
CA LEU A 153 2.99 -8.19 -10.67
C LEU A 153 2.63 -9.15 -11.81
N LEU A 154 2.51 -10.43 -11.48
CA LEU A 154 1.87 -11.43 -12.33
C LEU A 154 0.47 -11.68 -11.80
N VAL A 155 -0.52 -11.41 -12.62
CA VAL A 155 -1.93 -11.71 -12.36
C VAL A 155 -2.32 -12.92 -13.19
N SER A 156 -3.01 -13.88 -12.60
CA SER A 156 -3.46 -15.09 -13.27
C SER A 156 -4.89 -15.45 -12.89
N ASN A 157 -5.47 -16.37 -13.64
CA ASN A 157 -6.89 -16.76 -13.56
C ASN A 157 -7.85 -15.61 -13.89
N LEU A 158 -7.47 -14.78 -14.87
CA LEU A 158 -8.31 -13.73 -15.42
C LEU A 158 -9.39 -14.30 -16.33
N ASN A 159 -10.49 -13.58 -16.49
CA ASN A 159 -11.49 -13.88 -17.52
C ASN A 159 -11.01 -13.32 -18.86
N GLU A 160 -10.62 -14.21 -19.77
CA GLU A 160 -9.98 -13.87 -21.05
C GLU A 160 -10.86 -13.03 -21.99
N GLU A 161 -12.17 -13.19 -21.88
CA GLU A 161 -13.15 -12.51 -22.75
C GLU A 161 -13.45 -11.09 -22.25
N MET A 162 -13.37 -10.86 -20.95
CA MET A 162 -13.79 -9.59 -20.35
C MET A 162 -12.63 -8.70 -19.91
N VAL A 163 -11.46 -9.29 -19.66
CA VAL A 163 -10.30 -8.53 -19.19
C VAL A 163 -9.70 -7.70 -20.30
N SER A 164 -9.33 -6.46 -19.97
CA SER A 164 -8.59 -5.56 -20.85
C SER A 164 -7.44 -4.88 -20.09
N PRO A 165 -6.42 -4.35 -20.79
CA PRO A 165 -5.40 -3.54 -20.12
C PRO A 165 -6.00 -2.36 -19.36
N GLN A 166 -7.10 -1.78 -19.85
CA GLN A 166 -7.78 -0.66 -19.20
C GLN A 166 -8.47 -1.09 -17.90
N SER A 167 -9.15 -2.24 -17.87
CA SER A 167 -9.80 -2.76 -16.66
C SER A 167 -8.79 -3.02 -15.55
N LEU A 168 -7.64 -3.62 -15.90
CA LEU A 168 -6.55 -3.86 -14.96
C LEU A 168 -5.90 -2.55 -14.49
N PHE A 169 -5.69 -1.58 -15.39
CA PHE A 169 -5.20 -0.25 -15.02
C PHE A 169 -6.12 0.42 -14.00
N THR A 170 -7.43 0.38 -14.21
CA THR A 170 -8.41 1.03 -13.34
C THR A 170 -8.45 0.38 -11.96
N LEU A 171 -8.50 -0.96 -11.89
CA LEU A 171 -8.58 -1.70 -10.64
C LEU A 171 -7.28 -1.57 -9.82
N PHE A 172 -6.13 -1.85 -10.43
CA PHE A 172 -4.83 -1.76 -9.76
C PHE A 172 -4.44 -0.32 -9.43
N GLY A 173 -4.92 0.63 -10.21
CA GLY A 173 -4.76 2.07 -9.99
C GLY A 173 -5.37 2.61 -8.70
N VAL A 174 -6.21 1.82 -8.02
CA VAL A 174 -6.71 2.14 -6.66
C VAL A 174 -5.58 2.07 -5.63
N TYR A 175 -4.57 1.23 -5.87
CA TYR A 175 -3.51 0.91 -4.92
C TYR A 175 -2.16 1.52 -5.28
N GLY A 176 -2.03 2.13 -6.45
CA GLY A 176 -0.79 2.76 -6.90
C GLY A 176 -0.85 3.21 -8.35
N ASP A 177 0.23 3.82 -8.83
CA ASP A 177 0.32 4.29 -10.20
C ASP A 177 0.79 3.16 -11.12
N VAL A 178 -0.12 2.64 -11.91
CA VAL A 178 0.16 1.59 -12.91
C VAL A 178 0.89 2.21 -14.09
N GLN A 179 2.10 1.72 -14.38
CA GLN A 179 2.93 2.22 -15.48
C GLN A 179 2.60 1.50 -16.78
N ARG A 180 2.54 0.17 -16.74
CA ARG A 180 2.31 -0.67 -17.94
C ARG A 180 1.48 -1.89 -17.58
N VAL A 181 0.65 -2.30 -18.51
CA VAL A 181 -0.12 -3.54 -18.44
C VAL A 181 0.10 -4.35 -19.71
N LYS A 182 0.35 -5.64 -19.56
CA LYS A 182 0.48 -6.58 -20.69
C LYS A 182 -0.28 -7.87 -20.40
N ILE A 183 -1.33 -8.13 -21.15
CA ILE A 183 -2.00 -9.43 -21.18
C ILE A 183 -1.14 -10.39 -21.99
N LEU A 184 -0.91 -11.59 -21.48
CA LEU A 184 -0.02 -12.56 -22.11
C LEU A 184 -0.70 -13.18 -23.36
N TYR A 185 -0.06 -13.05 -24.51
CA TYR A 185 -0.60 -13.49 -25.80
C TYR A 185 -0.98 -14.98 -25.82
N ASN A 186 -0.07 -15.84 -25.36
CA ASN A 186 -0.26 -17.30 -25.34
C ASN A 186 -1.07 -17.81 -24.15
N LYS A 187 -1.37 -16.96 -23.18
CA LYS A 187 -2.07 -17.29 -21.95
C LYS A 187 -2.87 -16.08 -21.48
N LYS A 188 -3.97 -15.81 -22.18
CA LYS A 188 -4.80 -14.60 -21.99
C LYS A 188 -5.49 -14.51 -20.61
N ASP A 189 -5.51 -15.60 -19.86
CA ASP A 189 -5.91 -15.61 -18.45
C ASP A 189 -4.81 -15.05 -17.51
N GLY A 190 -3.68 -14.62 -18.07
CA GLY A 190 -2.55 -14.04 -17.34
C GLY A 190 -2.17 -12.67 -17.84
N ALA A 191 -1.71 -11.79 -16.93
CA ALA A 191 -1.22 -10.45 -17.26
C ALA A 191 -0.02 -10.06 -16.38
N LEU A 192 0.83 -9.19 -16.92
CA LEU A 192 1.87 -8.50 -16.19
C LEU A 192 1.45 -7.05 -15.97
N ILE A 193 1.58 -6.58 -14.72
CA ILE A 193 1.26 -5.21 -14.33
C ILE A 193 2.48 -4.59 -13.68
N GLN A 194 2.98 -3.51 -14.26
CA GLN A 194 4.09 -2.76 -13.70
C GLN A 194 3.56 -1.56 -12.92
N MET A 195 3.85 -1.52 -11.63
CA MET A 195 3.56 -0.40 -10.74
C MET A 195 4.74 0.59 -10.72
N ALA A 196 4.53 1.79 -10.19
CA ALA A 196 5.58 2.82 -10.10
C ALA A 196 6.72 2.42 -9.15
N ASP A 197 6.39 1.70 -8.07
CA ASP A 197 7.38 1.21 -7.11
C ASP A 197 6.95 -0.13 -6.48
N GLY A 198 7.87 -0.76 -5.76
CA GLY A 198 7.62 -2.05 -5.12
C GLY A 198 6.65 -2.00 -3.95
N ASN A 199 6.51 -0.87 -3.27
CA ASN A 199 5.54 -0.73 -2.18
C ASN A 199 4.11 -0.74 -2.74
N GLN A 200 3.89 -0.05 -3.87
CA GLN A 200 2.61 -0.07 -4.57
C GLN A 200 2.29 -1.47 -5.11
N SER A 201 3.29 -2.20 -5.62
CA SER A 201 3.10 -3.59 -6.05
C SER A 201 2.65 -4.49 -4.91
N GLN A 202 3.30 -4.39 -3.76
CA GLN A 202 2.92 -5.16 -2.58
C GLN A 202 1.54 -4.78 -2.05
N LEU A 203 1.22 -3.48 -2.04
CA LEU A 203 -0.08 -2.99 -1.63
C LEU A 203 -1.19 -3.52 -2.53
N ALA A 204 -1.02 -3.43 -3.84
CA ALA A 204 -1.98 -3.97 -4.81
C ALA A 204 -2.13 -5.49 -4.66
N MET A 205 -1.03 -6.23 -4.52
CA MET A 205 -1.06 -7.68 -4.31
C MET A 205 -1.80 -8.04 -3.02
N SER A 206 -1.55 -7.34 -1.92
CA SER A 206 -2.16 -7.63 -0.61
C SER A 206 -3.69 -7.44 -0.61
N HIS A 207 -4.21 -6.52 -1.43
CA HIS A 207 -5.62 -6.21 -1.47
C HIS A 207 -6.39 -6.95 -2.57
N LEU A 208 -5.75 -7.25 -3.69
CA LEU A 208 -6.40 -7.81 -4.86
C LEU A 208 -6.22 -9.33 -5.02
N ASN A 209 -5.21 -9.92 -4.38
CA ASN A 209 -5.04 -11.37 -4.43
C ASN A 209 -6.22 -12.08 -3.78
N GLY A 210 -6.85 -13.01 -4.51
CA GLY A 210 -8.01 -13.75 -4.04
C GLY A 210 -9.34 -13.04 -4.23
N GLN A 211 -9.36 -11.83 -4.81
CA GLN A 211 -10.61 -11.13 -5.14
C GLN A 211 -11.27 -11.73 -6.38
N LYS A 212 -12.60 -11.65 -6.43
CA LYS A 212 -13.38 -12.11 -7.56
C LYS A 212 -13.61 -10.98 -8.56
N MET A 213 -13.20 -11.20 -9.81
CA MET A 213 -13.31 -10.25 -10.92
C MET A 213 -13.84 -10.99 -12.17
N TYR A 214 -14.94 -10.52 -12.74
CA TYR A 214 -15.57 -11.12 -13.92
C TYR A 214 -15.84 -12.63 -13.76
N GLY A 215 -16.33 -13.06 -12.60
CA GLY A 215 -16.67 -14.45 -12.31
C GLY A 215 -15.50 -15.34 -11.89
N LYS A 216 -14.24 -14.86 -11.98
CA LYS A 216 -13.05 -15.64 -11.63
C LYS A 216 -12.30 -15.04 -10.43
N ILE A 217 -11.76 -15.89 -9.56
CA ILE A 217 -10.92 -15.50 -8.44
C ILE A 217 -9.51 -15.26 -8.95
N ILE A 218 -9.07 -14.01 -9.02
CA ILE A 218 -7.76 -13.66 -9.53
C ILE A 218 -6.66 -13.99 -8.51
N ARG A 219 -5.50 -14.38 -9.04
CA ARG A 219 -4.27 -14.59 -8.25
C ARG A 219 -3.26 -13.54 -8.62
N VAL A 220 -2.76 -12.82 -7.63
CA VAL A 220 -1.77 -11.75 -7.79
C VAL A 220 -0.51 -12.14 -7.05
N THR A 221 0.61 -12.20 -7.75
CA THR A 221 1.93 -12.55 -7.20
C THR A 221 3.01 -11.62 -7.77
N LEU A 222 4.17 -11.55 -7.13
CA LEU A 222 5.31 -10.85 -7.72
C LEU A 222 5.81 -11.62 -8.95
N SER A 223 6.08 -10.88 -10.03
CA SER A 223 6.63 -11.44 -11.25
C SER A 223 8.15 -11.64 -11.14
N LYS A 224 8.71 -12.55 -11.94
CA LYS A 224 10.17 -12.66 -12.16
C LYS A 224 10.71 -11.56 -13.07
N HIS A 225 9.81 -10.88 -13.81
CA HIS A 225 10.20 -9.79 -14.71
C HIS A 225 10.40 -8.50 -13.91
N GLN A 226 11.43 -7.74 -14.23
CA GLN A 226 11.73 -6.45 -13.61
C GLN A 226 10.96 -5.30 -14.28
N THR A 227 10.61 -5.46 -15.55
CA THR A 227 9.89 -4.47 -16.36
C THR A 227 8.93 -5.16 -17.32
N VAL A 228 7.83 -4.48 -17.64
CA VAL A 228 6.93 -4.88 -18.72
C VAL A 228 7.44 -4.30 -20.02
N GLN A 229 7.79 -5.17 -20.96
CA GLN A 229 8.25 -4.76 -22.29
C GLN A 229 7.08 -4.41 -23.19
N LEU A 230 7.20 -3.29 -23.87
CA LEU A 230 6.28 -2.86 -24.93
C LEU A 230 6.49 -3.71 -26.17
N PRO A 231 5.48 -3.84 -27.06
CA PRO A 231 5.64 -4.46 -28.36
C PRO A 231 6.75 -3.79 -29.14
N ARG A 232 7.47 -4.55 -29.97
CA ARG A 232 8.45 -3.98 -30.90
C ARG A 232 7.70 -3.22 -32.00
N GLU A 233 8.31 -2.16 -32.52
CA GLU A 233 7.78 -1.42 -33.66
C GLU A 233 7.44 -2.39 -34.81
N GLY A 234 6.24 -2.27 -35.36
CA GLY A 234 5.73 -3.13 -36.42
C GLY A 234 5.15 -4.48 -36.03
N LEU A 235 5.14 -4.83 -34.72
CA LEU A 235 4.44 -6.01 -34.22
C LEU A 235 3.14 -5.57 -33.53
N ASP A 236 2.02 -5.92 -34.15
CA ASP A 236 0.69 -5.74 -33.55
C ASP A 236 0.47 -6.84 -32.50
N ASP A 237 0.32 -6.45 -31.25
CA ASP A 237 -0.07 -7.36 -30.16
C ASP A 237 -1.59 -7.36 -29.91
N GLN A 238 -2.37 -6.88 -30.86
CA GLN A 238 -3.83 -6.81 -30.78
C GLN A 238 -4.34 -5.97 -29.60
N GLY A 239 -3.56 -4.99 -29.14
CA GLY A 239 -3.93 -4.13 -28.01
C GLY A 239 -3.79 -4.78 -26.63
N LEU A 240 -3.11 -5.93 -26.54
CA LEU A 240 -2.88 -6.64 -25.26
C LEU A 240 -1.88 -5.93 -24.34
N THR A 241 -1.05 -5.03 -24.87
CA THR A 241 -0.11 -4.23 -24.09
C THR A 241 -0.45 -2.75 -24.18
N LYS A 242 -0.46 -2.06 -23.03
CA LYS A 242 -0.69 -0.63 -22.97
C LYS A 242 0.25 0.05 -21.98
N ASP A 243 0.82 1.17 -22.43
CA ASP A 243 1.64 2.07 -21.59
C ASP A 243 0.72 3.15 -20.99
N PHE A 244 0.73 3.24 -19.67
CA PHE A 244 -0.02 4.21 -18.90
C PHE A 244 0.88 5.21 -18.15
N ALA A 245 2.21 5.18 -18.36
CA ALA A 245 3.16 5.98 -17.60
C ALA A 245 2.79 7.46 -17.55
N ASN A 246 2.19 7.99 -18.62
CA ASN A 246 1.76 9.39 -18.71
C ASN A 246 0.25 9.59 -18.57
N SER A 247 -0.47 8.60 -18.06
CA SER A 247 -1.93 8.71 -17.89
C SER A 247 -2.31 9.83 -16.93
N PRO A 248 -3.27 10.70 -17.28
CA PRO A 248 -3.82 11.70 -16.37
C PRO A 248 -4.70 11.08 -15.29
N LEU A 249 -5.04 9.80 -15.40
CA LEU A 249 -5.93 9.08 -14.50
C LEU A 249 -5.20 8.48 -13.28
N HIS A 250 -3.89 8.66 -13.18
CA HIS A 250 -3.15 8.26 -11.99
C HIS A 250 -3.65 9.01 -10.75
N ARG A 251 -3.89 8.26 -9.67
CA ARG A 251 -4.45 8.81 -8.44
C ARG A 251 -3.41 9.44 -7.52
N PHE A 252 -2.13 9.05 -7.65
CA PHE A 252 -1.07 9.34 -6.67
C PHE A 252 0.05 10.24 -7.20
N LYS A 253 0.04 10.60 -8.47
CA LYS A 253 1.09 11.45 -9.09
C LYS A 253 1.21 12.87 -8.50
N LYS A 254 0.14 13.41 -7.90
CA LYS A 254 0.23 14.74 -7.30
C LYS A 254 0.90 14.64 -5.93
N PRO A 255 2.03 15.33 -5.71
CA PRO A 255 2.67 15.40 -4.39
C PRO A 255 1.67 15.88 -3.33
N GLY A 256 1.66 15.24 -2.16
CA GLY A 256 0.74 15.58 -1.08
C GLY A 256 -0.71 15.16 -1.30
N SER A 257 -0.99 14.30 -2.27
CA SER A 257 -2.33 13.77 -2.51
C SER A 257 -2.86 13.06 -1.26
N LYS A 258 -4.08 13.45 -0.83
CA LYS A 258 -4.80 12.75 0.26
C LYS A 258 -5.24 11.34 -0.12
N ASN A 259 -5.10 10.93 -1.39
CA ASN A 259 -5.49 9.61 -1.86
C ASN A 259 -4.71 8.49 -1.15
N PHE A 260 -3.46 8.73 -0.75
CA PHE A 260 -2.68 7.76 0.04
C PHE A 260 -3.30 7.42 1.40
N GLN A 261 -4.14 8.31 1.95
CA GLN A 261 -4.82 8.10 3.23
C GLN A 261 -6.15 7.34 3.06
N ASN A 262 -6.65 7.23 1.83
CA ASN A 262 -7.97 6.68 1.49
C ASN A 262 -7.85 5.39 0.66
N ILE A 263 -6.86 4.57 0.97
CA ILE A 263 -6.70 3.25 0.36
C ILE A 263 -7.35 2.23 1.29
N PHE A 264 -8.37 1.54 0.77
CA PHE A 264 -9.12 0.53 1.51
C PHE A 264 -9.19 -0.77 0.71
N PRO A 265 -9.32 -1.92 1.38
CA PRO A 265 -9.57 -3.20 0.71
C PRO A 265 -10.83 -3.13 -0.16
N PRO A 266 -10.95 -3.98 -1.20
CA PRO A 266 -12.18 -4.11 -1.93
C PRO A 266 -13.36 -4.38 -0.99
N SER A 267 -14.42 -3.62 -1.13
CA SER A 267 -15.64 -3.71 -0.33
C SER A 267 -16.87 -3.51 -1.21
N ALA A 268 -18.02 -3.99 -0.74
CA ALA A 268 -19.28 -3.77 -1.44
C ALA A 268 -19.73 -2.30 -1.43
N THR A 269 -19.20 -1.48 -0.51
CA THR A 269 -19.50 -0.06 -0.44
C THR A 269 -18.43 0.76 -1.17
N LEU A 270 -18.90 1.58 -2.09
CA LEU A 270 -18.09 2.49 -2.91
C LEU A 270 -18.25 3.92 -2.41
N HIS A 271 -17.17 4.66 -2.44
CA HIS A 271 -17.14 6.11 -2.25
C HIS A 271 -17.09 6.77 -3.62
N LEU A 272 -18.08 7.61 -3.87
CA LEU A 272 -18.22 8.39 -5.10
C LEU A 272 -17.85 9.83 -4.82
N SER A 273 -17.16 10.49 -5.74
CA SER A 273 -16.83 11.91 -5.64
C SER A 273 -16.78 12.58 -7.01
N ASN A 274 -16.69 13.92 -7.01
CA ASN A 274 -16.80 14.76 -8.20
C ASN A 274 -18.18 14.69 -8.87
N ILE A 275 -19.24 14.62 -8.05
CA ILE A 275 -20.63 14.57 -8.50
C ILE A 275 -21.12 16.01 -8.67
N PRO A 276 -21.63 16.42 -9.85
CA PRO A 276 -22.25 17.72 -10.02
C PRO A 276 -23.61 17.75 -9.32
N GLN A 277 -24.07 18.95 -8.93
CA GLN A 277 -25.32 19.13 -8.20
C GLN A 277 -26.58 18.80 -9.01
N THR A 278 -26.44 18.69 -10.33
CA THR A 278 -27.52 18.32 -11.25
C THR A 278 -27.84 16.83 -11.22
N ILE A 279 -26.95 16.00 -10.69
CA ILE A 279 -27.11 14.53 -10.66
C ILE A 279 -27.84 14.11 -9.37
N THR A 280 -28.90 13.35 -9.55
CA THR A 280 -29.75 12.84 -8.49
C THR A 280 -29.28 11.45 -7.98
N GLU A 281 -29.83 11.03 -6.84
CA GLU A 281 -29.64 9.65 -6.34
C GLU A 281 -30.11 8.61 -7.37
N GLU A 282 -31.28 8.85 -8.01
CA GLU A 282 -31.86 7.94 -8.98
C GLU A 282 -30.98 7.78 -10.23
N ASP A 283 -30.38 8.87 -10.70
CA ASP A 283 -29.44 8.83 -11.82
C ASP A 283 -28.23 7.93 -11.50
N LEU A 284 -27.65 8.07 -10.30
CA LEU A 284 -26.53 7.26 -9.87
C LEU A 284 -26.93 5.79 -9.64
N ARG A 285 -28.08 5.55 -9.01
CA ARG A 285 -28.59 4.17 -8.84
C ARG A 285 -28.78 3.48 -10.19
N THR A 286 -29.39 4.16 -11.14
CA THR A 286 -29.57 3.65 -12.50
C THR A 286 -28.22 3.37 -13.18
N LEU A 287 -27.28 4.31 -13.11
CA LEU A 287 -25.96 4.17 -13.69
C LEU A 287 -25.23 2.93 -13.15
N PHE A 288 -25.25 2.72 -11.84
CA PHE A 288 -24.59 1.58 -11.20
C PHE A 288 -25.34 0.26 -11.45
N THR A 289 -26.65 0.27 -11.50
CA THR A 289 -27.44 -0.92 -11.85
C THR A 289 -27.18 -1.38 -13.29
N ASN A 290 -26.93 -0.45 -14.20
CA ASN A 290 -26.61 -0.76 -15.59
C ASN A 290 -25.26 -1.49 -15.77
N THR A 291 -24.39 -1.52 -14.77
CA THR A 291 -23.19 -2.36 -14.79
C THR A 291 -23.47 -3.83 -14.52
N GLY A 292 -24.73 -4.20 -14.34
CA GLY A 292 -25.17 -5.57 -14.09
C GLY A 292 -25.26 -5.97 -12.62
N GLY A 293 -25.04 -5.02 -11.70
CA GLY A 293 -25.14 -5.24 -10.26
C GLY A 293 -26.41 -4.67 -9.63
N THR A 294 -26.61 -4.93 -8.35
CA THR A 294 -27.74 -4.44 -7.56
C THR A 294 -27.29 -3.44 -6.52
N VAL A 295 -27.84 -2.23 -6.53
CA VAL A 295 -27.60 -1.21 -5.52
C VAL A 295 -28.51 -1.45 -4.31
N LYS A 296 -27.90 -1.77 -3.16
CA LYS A 296 -28.63 -2.03 -1.90
C LYS A 296 -28.92 -0.76 -1.10
N ALA A 297 -27.96 0.14 -1.01
CA ALA A 297 -28.08 1.36 -0.24
C ALA A 297 -27.32 2.52 -0.92
N PHE A 298 -27.77 3.74 -0.65
CA PHE A 298 -27.16 4.94 -1.16
C PHE A 298 -27.28 6.07 -0.10
N LYS A 299 -26.26 6.93 -0.03
CA LYS A 299 -26.26 8.08 0.87
C LYS A 299 -25.37 9.18 0.32
N PHE A 300 -25.94 10.37 0.06
CA PHE A 300 -25.17 11.57 -0.18
C PHE A 300 -24.51 12.10 1.10
N PHE A 301 -23.33 12.70 0.95
CA PHE A 301 -22.78 13.58 1.97
C PHE A 301 -23.51 14.95 1.90
N GLN A 302 -23.32 15.77 2.94
CA GLN A 302 -24.02 17.05 3.08
C GLN A 302 -23.82 18.02 1.92
N ASP A 303 -22.67 17.96 1.25
CA ASP A 303 -22.32 18.82 0.12
C ASP A 303 -22.87 18.33 -1.23
N HIS A 304 -23.52 17.17 -1.28
CA HIS A 304 -23.99 16.49 -2.48
C HIS A 304 -22.93 16.26 -3.57
N LYS A 305 -21.64 16.56 -3.29
CA LYS A 305 -20.51 16.32 -4.21
C LYS A 305 -19.91 14.96 -4.06
N MET A 306 -20.26 14.25 -2.99
CA MET A 306 -19.79 12.91 -2.65
C MET A 306 -20.96 12.07 -2.17
N ALA A 307 -20.84 10.75 -2.38
CA ALA A 307 -21.83 9.78 -1.92
C ALA A 307 -21.17 8.47 -1.53
N LEU A 308 -21.87 7.70 -0.71
CA LEU A 308 -21.63 6.27 -0.52
C LEU A 308 -22.71 5.50 -1.28
N LEU A 309 -22.30 4.43 -1.97
CA LEU A 309 -23.19 3.53 -2.68
C LEU A 309 -22.78 2.10 -2.35
N GLN A 310 -23.75 1.28 -1.90
CA GLN A 310 -23.50 -0.11 -1.53
C GLN A 310 -24.09 -1.03 -2.61
N MET A 311 -23.23 -1.86 -3.21
CA MET A 311 -23.59 -2.94 -4.10
C MET A 311 -23.94 -4.20 -3.30
N SER A 312 -24.56 -5.19 -3.95
CA SER A 312 -24.89 -6.46 -3.31
C SER A 312 -23.67 -7.26 -2.89
N THR A 313 -22.63 -7.24 -3.71
CA THR A 313 -21.39 -8.00 -3.51
C THR A 313 -20.16 -7.17 -3.77
N VAL A 314 -19.01 -7.64 -3.27
CA VAL A 314 -17.70 -7.03 -3.56
C VAL A 314 -17.37 -7.16 -5.05
N GLU A 315 -17.74 -8.26 -5.69
CA GLU A 315 -17.52 -8.47 -7.12
C GLU A 315 -18.26 -7.43 -7.97
N GLU A 316 -19.54 -7.19 -7.67
CA GLU A 316 -20.32 -6.14 -8.34
C GLU A 316 -19.70 -4.75 -8.12
N ALA A 317 -19.20 -4.47 -6.92
CA ALA A 317 -18.52 -3.21 -6.63
C ALA A 317 -17.20 -3.06 -7.40
N ILE A 318 -16.42 -4.13 -7.56
CA ILE A 318 -15.21 -4.15 -8.40
C ILE A 318 -15.59 -3.87 -9.86
N GLN A 319 -16.62 -4.54 -10.37
CA GLN A 319 -17.11 -4.33 -11.73
C GLN A 319 -17.55 -2.88 -11.95
N ALA A 320 -18.39 -2.36 -11.06
CA ALA A 320 -18.87 -0.99 -11.14
C ALA A 320 -17.72 0.05 -11.05
N LEU A 321 -16.72 -0.20 -10.21
CA LEU A 321 -15.52 0.64 -10.13
C LEU A 321 -14.75 0.65 -11.46
N ILE A 322 -14.55 -0.51 -12.07
CA ILE A 322 -13.85 -0.64 -13.36
C ILE A 322 -14.58 0.13 -14.46
N ASP A 323 -15.90 -0.01 -14.54
CA ASP A 323 -16.70 0.53 -15.63
C ASP A 323 -16.97 2.03 -15.46
N LEU A 324 -17.16 2.48 -14.22
CA LEU A 324 -17.65 3.82 -13.94
C LEU A 324 -16.58 4.79 -13.39
N HIS A 325 -15.38 4.31 -13.05
CA HIS A 325 -14.32 5.24 -12.69
C HIS A 325 -13.91 6.09 -13.89
N ASN A 326 -13.96 7.41 -13.72
CA ASN A 326 -13.75 8.40 -14.78
C ASN A 326 -14.87 8.46 -15.85
N TYR A 327 -16.03 7.88 -15.59
CA TYR A 327 -17.20 8.02 -16.45
C TYR A 327 -17.68 9.49 -16.43
N ASN A 328 -18.00 10.03 -17.61
CA ASN A 328 -18.53 11.40 -17.73
C ASN A 328 -20.01 11.39 -17.36
N ILE A 329 -20.34 12.06 -16.25
CA ILE A 329 -21.72 12.17 -15.73
C ILE A 329 -22.39 13.51 -16.07
N GLY A 330 -21.87 14.25 -17.03
CA GLY A 330 -22.39 15.55 -17.48
C GLY A 330 -21.52 16.71 -17.02
N ASP A 331 -21.68 17.87 -17.64
CA ASP A 331 -21.00 19.14 -17.33
C ASP A 331 -19.47 19.00 -17.20
N ASN A 332 -18.87 18.12 -17.99
CA ASN A 332 -17.45 17.81 -17.94
C ASN A 332 -16.96 17.25 -16.57
N HIS A 333 -17.90 16.71 -15.78
CA HIS A 333 -17.59 16.02 -14.53
C HIS A 333 -17.34 14.53 -14.77
N HIS A 334 -16.18 14.08 -14.33
CA HIS A 334 -15.79 12.66 -14.41
C HIS A 334 -15.90 12.02 -13.03
N LEU A 335 -16.79 11.05 -12.89
CA LEU A 335 -17.05 10.36 -11.64
C LEU A 335 -15.79 9.69 -11.11
N ARG A 336 -15.47 9.92 -9.85
CA ARG A 336 -14.39 9.22 -9.16
C ARG A 336 -14.97 8.17 -8.24
N VAL A 337 -14.59 6.92 -8.47
CA VAL A 337 -15.04 5.76 -7.70
C VAL A 337 -13.84 5.16 -6.95
N SER A 338 -14.03 4.85 -5.67
CA SER A 338 -13.05 4.15 -4.84
C SER A 338 -13.76 3.26 -3.82
N PHE A 339 -13.05 2.29 -3.23
CA PHE A 339 -13.60 1.48 -2.15
C PHE A 339 -13.74 2.30 -0.86
N SER A 340 -14.76 2.01 -0.08
CA SER A 340 -15.03 2.67 1.20
C SER A 340 -14.82 1.73 2.37
N LYS A 341 -14.27 2.26 3.46
CA LYS A 341 -14.26 1.58 4.77
C LYS A 341 -15.60 1.68 5.47
N SER A 342 -16.36 2.75 5.20
CA SER A 342 -17.65 3.00 5.83
C SER A 342 -18.74 2.16 5.17
N THR A 343 -19.65 1.63 5.97
CA THR A 343 -20.91 1.05 5.54
C THR A 343 -22.02 2.10 5.64
N ILE A 344 -23.11 1.92 4.88
CA ILE A 344 -24.30 2.78 4.92
C ILE A 344 -25.28 2.23 5.93
#